data_5f9ea8cd5f38d7221197b09224ffda46
#
_entry.id   5f9ea8cd5f38d7221197b09224ffda46
#
_cell.length_a   1.000
_cell.length_b   1.000
_cell.length_c   1.000
_cell.angle_alpha   90.00
_cell.angle_beta   90.00
_cell.angle_gamma   90.00
#
_symmetry.space_group_name_H-M   'P 1'
#
loop_
_entity.id
_entity.type
_entity.pdbx_description
1 polymer ?
#
loop_
_entity_poly.entity_id
_entity_poly.type
_entity_poly.pdbx_seq_one_letter_code
_entity_poly.pdbx_strand_id
1 'polypeptide(L)'
;IAVNATKIGLQTIEEIGGYLPGPMADWPRAAKEIIQGEASVGQATLSRFFALHVIILPLAIFGVLGFHLVSVQLHGMSKGVDEAPRRLEKFFPTFFLKDLRVWGIAFMVLFILGLCLPFESLFAYPLFEPFNPKGSTPDGIKPEWYFFWVYYPLELLPLWVILVGSTLLSMVLLATPWIFRNTNRKTLTLLAIAAGIYLVVMTFFGENIYHLFKG
;
A
#
# COMPACT_ATOMS: atom_id res chain seq x y z
N ILE A 1 4.10 13.97 -12.38
CA ILE A 1 3.19 13.39 -11.36
C ILE A 1 4.00 12.98 -10.12
N ALA A 2 4.98 12.08 -10.23
CA ALA A 2 5.77 11.59 -9.09
C ALA A 2 6.39 12.73 -8.26
N VAL A 3 6.98 13.74 -8.90
CA VAL A 3 7.57 14.90 -8.21
C VAL A 3 6.53 15.71 -7.46
N ASN A 4 5.36 15.93 -8.06
CA ASN A 4 4.28 16.68 -7.42
C ASN A 4 3.69 15.89 -6.23
N ALA A 5 3.48 14.59 -6.38
CA ALA A 5 3.06 13.71 -5.30
C ALA A 5 4.07 13.71 -4.13
N THR A 6 5.37 13.66 -4.45
CA THR A 6 6.45 13.77 -3.45
C THR A 6 6.41 15.11 -2.73
N LYS A 7 6.19 16.22 -3.45
CA LYS A 7 6.08 17.56 -2.86
C LYS A 7 4.91 17.64 -1.89
N ILE A 8 3.73 17.17 -2.28
CA ILE A 8 2.54 17.14 -1.44
C ILE A 8 2.79 16.26 -0.20
N GLY A 9 3.34 15.06 -0.37
CA GLY A 9 3.66 14.19 0.75
C GLY A 9 4.64 14.81 1.74
N LEU A 10 5.67 15.52 1.26
CA LEU A 10 6.63 16.22 2.12
C LEU A 10 6.01 17.43 2.83
N GLN A 11 5.08 18.14 2.21
CA GLN A 11 4.31 19.21 2.85
C GLN A 11 3.42 18.66 3.96
N THR A 12 2.74 17.54 3.70
CA THR A 12 1.92 16.85 4.71
C THR A 12 2.75 16.43 5.92
N ILE A 13 4.00 15.94 5.73
CA ILE A 13 4.90 15.63 6.84
C ILE A 13 5.20 16.88 7.68
N GLU A 14 5.43 18.02 7.05
CA GLU A 14 5.66 19.28 7.77
C GLU A 14 4.43 19.75 8.55
N GLU A 15 3.24 19.64 7.96
CA GLU A 15 1.97 19.99 8.60
C GLU A 15 1.70 19.15 9.86
N ILE A 16 2.13 17.89 9.88
CA ILE A 16 2.05 17.03 11.07
C ILE A 16 2.74 17.67 12.28
N GLY A 17 3.84 18.42 12.07
CA GLY A 17 4.53 19.13 13.13
C GLY A 17 3.63 20.09 13.90
N GLY A 18 2.66 20.72 13.22
CA GLY A 18 1.70 21.63 13.85
C GLY A 18 0.73 20.96 14.85
N TYR A 19 0.60 19.64 14.80
CA TYR A 19 -0.26 18.87 15.71
C TYR A 19 0.51 18.23 16.88
N LEU A 20 1.86 18.30 16.87
CA LEU A 20 2.68 17.66 17.89
C LEU A 20 3.08 18.66 18.97
N PRO A 21 3.06 18.25 20.27
CA PRO A 21 3.39 19.13 21.38
C PRO A 21 4.89 19.28 21.58
N GLY A 22 5.32 20.50 21.91
CA GLY A 22 6.68 20.80 22.38
C GLY A 22 7.79 20.37 21.39
N PRO A 23 8.88 19.77 21.87
CA PRO A 23 10.05 19.40 21.03
C PRO A 23 9.73 18.40 19.92
N MET A 24 8.61 17.70 20.01
CA MET A 24 8.18 16.73 18.99
C MET A 24 7.73 17.40 17.69
N ALA A 25 7.37 18.68 17.73
CA ALA A 25 6.97 19.46 16.55
C ALA A 25 8.10 19.60 15.51
N ASP A 26 9.35 19.53 15.91
CA ASP A 26 10.50 19.64 15.01
C ASP A 26 10.85 18.35 14.29
N TRP A 27 10.40 17.20 14.79
CA TRP A 27 10.71 15.89 14.20
C TRP A 27 10.20 15.73 12.76
N PRO A 28 8.96 16.14 12.42
CA PRO A 28 8.49 16.06 11.05
C PRO A 28 9.29 16.93 10.10
N ARG A 29 9.74 18.10 10.54
CA ARG A 29 10.62 18.97 9.75
C ARG A 29 11.97 18.30 9.52
N ALA A 30 12.61 17.77 10.54
CA ALA A 30 13.86 17.03 10.42
C ALA A 30 13.72 15.82 9.50
N ALA A 31 12.62 15.06 9.62
CA ALA A 31 12.31 13.95 8.73
C ALA A 31 12.15 14.40 7.27
N LYS A 32 11.45 15.51 7.04
CA LYS A 32 11.29 16.09 5.72
C LYS A 32 12.66 16.45 5.12
N GLU A 33 13.51 17.14 5.86
CA GLU A 33 14.85 17.56 5.39
C GLU A 33 15.74 16.35 5.03
N ILE A 34 15.71 15.31 5.86
CA ILE A 34 16.44 14.06 5.60
C ILE A 34 15.92 13.39 4.32
N ILE A 35 14.61 13.30 4.14
CA ILE A 35 14.00 12.65 2.99
C ILE A 35 14.20 13.48 1.73
N GLN A 36 14.00 14.79 1.82
CA GLN A 36 14.13 15.72 0.70
C GLN A 36 15.57 15.86 0.21
N GLY A 37 16.52 16.01 1.13
CA GLY A 37 17.96 16.02 0.85
C GLY A 37 18.52 17.30 0.26
N GLU A 38 17.66 18.26 -0.04
CA GLU A 38 18.00 19.57 -0.60
C GLU A 38 16.93 20.60 -0.21
N ALA A 39 17.15 21.88 -0.47
CA ALA A 39 16.25 22.95 -0.04
C ALA A 39 14.85 22.91 -0.69
N SER A 40 14.74 22.25 -1.85
CA SER A 40 13.46 22.05 -2.56
C SER A 40 13.42 20.67 -3.17
N VAL A 41 12.23 20.19 -3.58
CA VAL A 41 12.10 18.90 -4.28
C VAL A 41 12.82 19.00 -5.63
N GLY A 42 13.86 18.19 -5.81
CA GLY A 42 14.68 18.18 -7.00
C GLY A 42 15.30 16.81 -7.28
N GLN A 43 16.45 16.80 -7.92
CA GLN A 43 17.11 15.57 -8.35
C GLN A 43 17.54 14.69 -7.19
N ALA A 44 18.05 15.27 -6.09
CA ALA A 44 18.46 14.52 -4.91
C ALA A 44 17.25 13.82 -4.27
N THR A 45 16.12 14.51 -4.17
CA THR A 45 14.87 13.94 -3.67
C THR A 45 14.42 12.75 -4.52
N LEU A 46 14.38 12.93 -5.84
CA LEU A 46 13.98 11.86 -6.76
C LEU A 46 14.88 10.63 -6.66
N SER A 47 16.20 10.84 -6.61
CA SER A 47 17.17 9.75 -6.47
C SER A 47 17.00 8.98 -5.17
N ARG A 48 16.72 9.68 -4.06
CA ARG A 48 16.45 9.04 -2.76
C ARG A 48 15.17 8.22 -2.77
N PHE A 49 14.07 8.79 -3.29
CA PHE A 49 12.81 8.04 -3.41
C PHE A 49 12.94 6.84 -4.36
N PHE A 50 13.65 7.00 -5.46
CA PHE A 50 13.94 5.91 -6.37
C PHE A 50 14.73 4.79 -5.68
N ALA A 51 15.80 5.12 -4.98
CA ALA A 51 16.60 4.15 -4.24
C ALA A 51 15.78 3.46 -3.14
N LEU A 52 14.96 4.21 -2.41
CA LEU A 52 14.05 3.67 -1.41
C LEU A 52 13.08 2.67 -2.03
N HIS A 53 12.42 3.05 -3.13
CA HIS A 53 11.39 2.23 -3.78
C HIS A 53 11.95 1.00 -4.48
N VAL A 54 13.07 1.13 -5.18
CA VAL A 54 13.62 0.06 -6.04
C VAL A 54 14.58 -0.86 -5.30
N ILE A 55 15.25 -0.37 -4.25
CA ILE A 55 16.26 -1.14 -3.52
C ILE A 55 15.79 -1.47 -2.10
N ILE A 56 15.54 -0.43 -1.30
CA ILE A 56 15.32 -0.61 0.15
C ILE A 56 14.02 -1.36 0.44
N LEU A 57 12.91 -0.92 -0.16
CA LEU A 57 11.61 -1.58 0.05
C LEU A 57 11.58 -3.04 -0.44
N PRO A 58 12.06 -3.37 -1.65
CA PRO A 58 12.14 -4.76 -2.07
C PRO A 58 13.02 -5.61 -1.16
N LEU A 59 14.20 -5.13 -0.77
CA LEU A 59 15.07 -5.85 0.17
C LEU A 59 14.39 -6.07 1.53
N ALA A 60 13.69 -5.08 2.06
CA ALA A 60 12.93 -5.21 3.29
C ALA A 60 11.82 -6.26 3.17
N ILE A 61 11.08 -6.27 2.05
CA ILE A 61 10.03 -7.26 1.77
C ILE A 61 10.64 -8.66 1.69
N PHE A 62 11.74 -8.85 0.96
CA PHE A 62 12.43 -10.13 0.87
C PHE A 62 12.97 -10.58 2.23
N GLY A 63 13.47 -9.66 3.05
CA GLY A 63 13.92 -9.96 4.42
C GLY A 63 12.77 -10.46 5.30
N VAL A 64 11.65 -9.74 5.31
CA VAL A 64 10.46 -10.13 6.08
C VAL A 64 9.88 -11.46 5.57
N LEU A 65 9.79 -11.63 4.26
CA LEU A 65 9.33 -12.89 3.64
C LEU A 65 10.24 -14.06 4.00
N GLY A 66 11.57 -13.85 3.92
CA GLY A 66 12.55 -14.86 4.31
C GLY A 66 12.38 -15.27 5.77
N PHE A 67 12.25 -14.29 6.67
CA PHE A 67 11.97 -14.56 8.09
C PHE A 67 10.65 -15.32 8.28
N HIS A 68 9.59 -14.93 7.57
CA HIS A 68 8.31 -15.63 7.61
C HIS A 68 8.44 -17.10 7.16
N LEU A 69 9.12 -17.36 6.04
CA LEU A 69 9.32 -18.72 5.54
C LEU A 69 10.15 -19.57 6.50
N VAL A 70 11.21 -19.02 7.09
CA VAL A 70 11.98 -19.70 8.14
C VAL A 70 11.10 -20.01 9.35
N SER A 71 10.26 -19.08 9.78
CA SER A 71 9.32 -19.29 10.89
C SER A 71 8.33 -20.40 10.59
N VAL A 72 7.81 -20.49 9.37
CA VAL A 72 6.92 -21.57 8.92
C VAL A 72 7.66 -22.91 8.92
N GLN A 73 8.92 -22.94 8.52
CA GLN A 73 9.72 -24.17 8.56
C GLN A 73 9.99 -24.66 9.98
N LEU A 74 10.28 -23.74 10.91
CA LEU A 74 10.59 -24.08 12.30
C LEU A 74 9.35 -24.49 13.12
N HIS A 75 8.22 -23.82 12.91
CA HIS A 75 7.01 -23.99 13.73
C HIS A 75 5.92 -24.80 13.01
N GLY A 76 6.08 -25.05 11.72
CA GLY A 76 5.06 -25.66 10.87
C GLY A 76 3.94 -24.66 10.50
N MET A 77 3.02 -25.11 9.64
CA MET A 77 1.84 -24.33 9.30
C MET A 77 0.80 -24.43 10.40
N SER A 78 0.09 -23.33 10.69
CA SER A 78 -1.04 -23.35 11.60
C SER A 78 -2.11 -24.36 11.14
N LYS A 79 -2.62 -25.13 12.08
CA LYS A 79 -3.74 -26.04 11.81
C LYS A 79 -5.02 -25.21 11.63
N GLY A 80 -5.80 -25.50 10.60
CA GLY A 80 -7.13 -24.91 10.44
C GLY A 80 -8.07 -25.40 11.55
N VAL A 81 -9.12 -24.63 11.82
CA VAL A 81 -10.11 -24.95 12.86
C VAL A 81 -10.88 -26.26 12.57
N ASP A 82 -10.96 -26.66 11.29
CA ASP A 82 -11.56 -27.91 10.84
C ASP A 82 -10.45 -28.82 10.32
N GLU A 83 -9.98 -29.73 11.15
CA GLU A 83 -8.97 -30.73 10.80
C GLU A 83 -9.56 -31.83 9.92
N ALA A 84 -9.86 -31.55 8.67
CA ALA A 84 -9.92 -32.61 7.67
C ALA A 84 -8.50 -33.15 7.44
N PRO A 85 -8.29 -34.46 7.31
CA PRO A 85 -6.96 -35.01 7.07
C PRO A 85 -6.36 -34.39 5.82
N ARG A 86 -5.34 -33.54 6.01
CA ARG A 86 -4.64 -32.89 4.90
C ARG A 86 -3.89 -33.95 4.12
N ARG A 87 -4.13 -34.05 2.82
CA ARG A 87 -3.27 -34.82 1.94
C ARG A 87 -1.91 -34.10 1.88
N LEU A 88 -0.91 -34.72 2.48
CA LEU A 88 0.46 -34.23 2.38
C LEU A 88 0.98 -34.57 0.98
N GLU A 89 1.33 -33.54 0.22
CA GLU A 89 2.01 -33.68 -1.05
C GLU A 89 3.50 -33.39 -0.87
N LYS A 90 4.35 -34.12 -1.61
CA LYS A 90 5.77 -33.80 -1.63
C LYS A 90 5.97 -32.43 -2.28
N PHE A 91 6.80 -31.58 -1.65
CA PHE A 91 7.12 -30.27 -2.21
C PHE A 91 7.70 -30.41 -3.62
N PHE A 92 8.73 -31.24 -3.77
CA PHE A 92 9.32 -31.54 -5.08
C PHE A 92 9.07 -33.01 -5.44
N PRO A 93 8.71 -33.32 -6.69
CA PRO A 93 8.39 -32.38 -7.79
C PRO A 93 6.95 -31.86 -7.81
N THR A 94 6.02 -32.45 -7.03
CA THR A 94 4.57 -32.33 -7.26
C THR A 94 4.05 -30.92 -7.01
N PHE A 95 4.28 -30.36 -5.81
CA PHE A 95 3.83 -29.01 -5.48
C PHE A 95 4.54 -27.95 -6.33
N PHE A 96 5.86 -28.08 -6.44
CA PHE A 96 6.69 -27.16 -7.23
C PHE A 96 6.24 -27.06 -8.70
N LEU A 97 5.95 -28.19 -9.35
CA LEU A 97 5.50 -28.17 -10.74
C LEU A 97 4.07 -27.61 -10.90
N LYS A 98 3.19 -27.82 -9.91
CA LYS A 98 1.86 -27.18 -9.90
C LYS A 98 1.98 -25.67 -9.80
N ASP A 99 2.82 -25.19 -8.89
CA ASP A 99 3.05 -23.77 -8.69
C ASP A 99 3.72 -23.11 -9.91
N LEU A 100 4.77 -23.75 -10.44
CA LEU A 100 5.45 -23.27 -11.66
C LEU A 100 4.50 -23.18 -12.86
N ARG A 101 3.52 -24.10 -12.97
CA ARG A 101 2.50 -24.01 -14.04
C ARG A 101 1.63 -22.76 -13.88
N VAL A 102 1.17 -22.47 -12.65
CA VAL A 102 0.36 -21.28 -12.38
C VAL A 102 1.15 -20.01 -12.69
N TRP A 103 2.39 -19.92 -12.23
CA TRP A 103 3.29 -18.82 -12.56
C TRP A 103 3.54 -18.70 -14.06
N GLY A 104 3.77 -19.81 -14.76
CA GLY A 104 3.96 -19.83 -16.21
C GLY A 104 2.74 -19.26 -16.96
N ILE A 105 1.53 -19.63 -16.54
CA ILE A 105 0.30 -19.08 -17.12
C ILE A 105 0.19 -17.58 -16.83
N ALA A 106 0.45 -17.15 -15.59
CA ALA A 106 0.39 -15.74 -15.21
C ALA A 106 1.39 -14.89 -16.03
N PHE A 107 2.65 -15.34 -16.15
CA PHE A 107 3.65 -14.67 -16.98
C PHE A 107 3.27 -14.64 -18.46
N MET A 108 2.71 -15.73 -18.99
CA MET A 108 2.24 -15.77 -20.37
C MET A 108 1.13 -14.75 -20.61
N VAL A 109 0.15 -14.66 -19.71
CA VAL A 109 -0.93 -13.65 -19.79
C VAL A 109 -0.34 -12.24 -19.76
N LEU A 110 0.54 -11.94 -18.81
CA LEU A 110 1.18 -10.62 -18.71
C LEU A 110 2.00 -10.28 -19.96
N PHE A 111 2.72 -11.26 -20.51
CA PHE A 111 3.50 -11.10 -21.73
C PHE A 111 2.59 -10.80 -22.94
N ILE A 112 1.50 -11.54 -23.11
CA ILE A 112 0.54 -11.30 -24.18
C ILE A 112 -0.10 -9.91 -24.03
N LEU A 113 -0.52 -9.53 -22.81
CA LEU A 113 -1.06 -8.21 -22.55
C LEU A 113 -0.05 -7.10 -22.87
N GLY A 114 1.22 -7.27 -22.49
CA GLY A 114 2.27 -6.32 -22.80
C GLY A 114 2.59 -6.18 -24.30
N LEU A 115 2.36 -7.24 -25.09
CA LEU A 115 2.53 -7.18 -26.55
C LEU A 115 1.31 -6.63 -27.28
N CYS A 116 0.11 -6.90 -26.78
CA CYS A 116 -1.15 -6.60 -27.46
C CYS A 116 -1.75 -5.25 -27.09
N LEU A 117 -1.46 -4.74 -25.88
CA LEU A 117 -1.98 -3.45 -25.44
C LEU A 117 -1.06 -2.32 -25.88
N PRO A 118 -1.61 -1.27 -26.54
CA PRO A 118 -0.83 -0.07 -26.81
C PRO A 118 -0.36 0.56 -25.52
N PHE A 119 0.90 0.99 -25.48
CA PHE A 119 1.53 1.56 -24.31
C PHE A 119 0.76 2.77 -23.75
N GLU A 120 0.23 3.60 -24.65
CA GLU A 120 -0.55 4.79 -24.34
C GLU A 120 -1.88 4.47 -23.63
N SER A 121 -2.42 3.27 -23.84
CA SER A 121 -3.66 2.85 -23.16
C SER A 121 -3.44 2.37 -21.72
N LEU A 122 -2.20 2.04 -21.36
CA LEU A 122 -1.83 1.60 -20.03
C LEU A 122 -1.50 2.77 -19.09
N PHE A 123 -1.11 3.92 -19.65
CA PHE A 123 -0.66 5.08 -18.89
C PHE A 123 -1.43 6.31 -19.31
N ALA A 124 -2.06 6.97 -18.36
CA ALA A 124 -2.83 8.20 -18.59
C ALA A 124 -1.96 9.40 -19.00
N TYR A 125 -0.65 9.29 -18.81
CA TYR A 125 0.30 10.37 -19.08
C TYR A 125 1.50 9.86 -19.89
N PRO A 126 2.11 10.72 -20.74
CA PRO A 126 3.28 10.34 -21.53
C PRO A 126 4.42 9.88 -20.63
N LEU A 127 5.04 8.76 -20.96
CA LEU A 127 6.26 8.32 -20.30
C LEU A 127 7.47 9.11 -20.82
N PHE A 128 8.45 9.28 -19.95
CA PHE A 128 9.69 9.99 -20.25
C PHE A 128 9.53 11.49 -20.55
N GLU A 129 8.38 12.08 -20.26
CA GLU A 129 8.22 13.55 -20.34
C GLU A 129 9.14 14.22 -19.32
N PRO A 130 9.99 15.19 -19.76
CA PRO A 130 10.87 15.89 -18.84
C PRO A 130 10.08 16.65 -17.77
N PHE A 131 10.53 16.56 -16.53
CA PHE A 131 9.91 17.29 -15.43
C PHE A 131 10.02 18.82 -15.65
N ASN A 132 8.88 19.49 -15.64
CA ASN A 132 8.82 20.96 -15.67
C ASN A 132 8.66 21.52 -14.25
N PRO A 133 9.72 22.11 -13.65
CA PRO A 133 9.65 22.64 -12.27
C PRO A 133 8.63 23.79 -12.10
N LYS A 134 8.31 24.49 -13.20
CA LYS A 134 7.35 25.63 -13.21
C LYS A 134 5.94 25.20 -13.60
N GLY A 135 5.74 23.93 -13.99
CA GLY A 135 4.43 23.40 -14.33
C GLY A 135 3.53 23.33 -13.11
N SER A 136 2.27 23.70 -13.26
CA SER A 136 1.25 23.42 -12.25
C SER A 136 1.02 21.92 -12.16
N THR A 137 0.64 21.45 -10.96
CA THR A 137 0.14 20.10 -10.80
C THR A 137 -1.11 19.93 -11.66
N PRO A 138 -1.19 18.93 -12.55
CA PRO A 138 -2.40 18.71 -13.33
C PRO A 138 -3.61 18.53 -12.40
N ASP A 139 -4.73 19.13 -12.77
CA ASP A 139 -5.97 18.98 -12.00
C ASP A 139 -6.48 17.54 -12.07
N GLY A 140 -7.12 17.10 -11.00
CA GLY A 140 -7.77 15.78 -10.96
C GLY A 140 -6.84 14.59 -10.85
N ILE A 141 -5.58 14.77 -10.40
CA ILE A 141 -4.69 13.64 -10.09
C ILE A 141 -5.33 12.80 -8.99
N LYS A 142 -5.64 11.55 -9.33
CA LYS A 142 -6.13 10.53 -8.40
C LYS A 142 -5.12 9.38 -8.34
N PRO A 143 -5.01 8.67 -7.21
CA PRO A 143 -4.27 7.44 -7.16
C PRO A 143 -4.94 6.37 -8.03
N GLU A 144 -4.27 5.25 -8.22
CA GLU A 144 -4.86 4.09 -8.90
C GLU A 144 -6.11 3.58 -8.17
N TRP A 145 -7.06 3.03 -8.92
CA TRP A 145 -8.39 2.63 -8.44
C TRP A 145 -8.37 1.73 -7.19
N TYR A 146 -7.34 0.87 -7.05
CA TYR A 146 -7.20 -0.01 -5.88
C TYR A 146 -6.80 0.72 -4.59
N PHE A 147 -6.51 2.02 -4.64
CA PHE A 147 -6.34 2.89 -3.48
C PHE A 147 -7.57 3.72 -3.14
N PHE A 148 -8.64 3.71 -3.93
CA PHE A 148 -9.82 4.55 -3.69
C PHE A 148 -10.47 4.31 -2.33
N TRP A 149 -10.39 3.08 -1.80
CA TRP A 149 -10.92 2.74 -0.49
C TRP A 149 -10.26 3.49 0.68
N VAL A 150 -9.07 3.99 0.50
CA VAL A 150 -8.37 4.84 1.48
C VAL A 150 -8.34 6.31 1.04
N TYR A 151 -8.23 6.58 -0.26
CA TYR A 151 -8.11 7.93 -0.81
C TYR A 151 -9.32 8.80 -0.48
N TYR A 152 -10.55 8.36 -0.79
CA TYR A 152 -11.74 9.17 -0.56
C TYR A 152 -12.02 9.45 0.93
N PRO A 153 -11.87 8.52 1.88
CA PRO A 153 -11.90 8.86 3.30
C PRO A 153 -10.87 9.89 3.72
N LEU A 154 -9.65 9.85 3.15
CA LEU A 154 -8.60 10.82 3.45
C LEU A 154 -8.96 12.24 2.96
N GLU A 155 -9.62 12.35 1.82
CA GLU A 155 -10.11 13.62 1.26
C GLU A 155 -11.29 14.23 2.07
N LEU A 156 -12.06 13.39 2.76
CA LEU A 156 -13.23 13.81 3.54
C LEU A 156 -12.88 14.18 4.98
N LEU A 157 -11.82 13.61 5.54
CA LEU A 157 -11.50 13.73 6.96
C LEU A 157 -10.39 14.77 7.20
N PRO A 158 -10.43 15.49 8.33
CA PRO A 158 -9.33 16.36 8.72
C PRO A 158 -8.04 15.57 8.97
N LEU A 159 -6.90 16.17 8.70
CA LEU A 159 -5.59 15.52 8.80
C LEU A 159 -5.34 14.85 10.17
N TRP A 160 -5.75 15.48 11.27
CA TRP A 160 -5.58 14.89 12.60
C TRP A 160 -6.38 13.59 12.80
N VAL A 161 -7.60 13.50 12.22
CA VAL A 161 -8.41 12.27 12.24
C VAL A 161 -7.71 11.16 11.47
N ILE A 162 -7.12 11.51 10.34
CA ILE A 162 -6.35 10.58 9.51
C ILE A 162 -5.15 10.03 10.28
N LEU A 163 -4.37 10.91 10.91
CA LEU A 163 -3.18 10.52 11.69
C LEU A 163 -3.53 9.61 12.86
N VAL A 164 -4.51 10.03 13.67
CA VAL A 164 -4.98 9.22 14.82
C VAL A 164 -5.61 7.91 14.33
N GLY A 165 -6.48 7.98 13.33
CA GLY A 165 -7.18 6.82 12.78
C GLY A 165 -6.25 5.80 12.16
N SER A 166 -5.27 6.22 11.35
CA SER A 166 -4.29 5.33 10.75
C SER A 166 -3.35 4.69 11.79
N THR A 167 -2.95 5.46 12.81
CA THR A 167 -2.16 4.94 13.91
C THR A 167 -2.92 3.90 14.71
N LEU A 168 -4.17 4.18 15.08
CA LEU A 168 -5.05 3.24 15.80
C LEU A 168 -5.31 1.99 14.96
N LEU A 169 -5.62 2.15 13.67
CA LEU A 169 -5.81 1.01 12.76
C LEU A 169 -4.56 0.13 12.70
N SER A 170 -3.38 0.74 12.58
CA SER A 170 -2.11 0.01 12.57
C SER A 170 -1.89 -0.75 13.89
N MET A 171 -2.16 -0.12 15.03
CA MET A 171 -2.08 -0.77 16.34
C MET A 171 -3.06 -1.94 16.46
N VAL A 172 -4.31 -1.78 16.00
CA VAL A 172 -5.31 -2.84 16.00
C VAL A 172 -4.88 -3.99 15.10
N LEU A 173 -4.34 -3.72 13.92
CA LEU A 173 -3.83 -4.75 13.01
C LEU A 173 -2.66 -5.52 13.63
N LEU A 174 -1.71 -4.84 14.27
CA LEU A 174 -0.62 -5.50 15.00
C LEU A 174 -1.12 -6.32 16.19
N ALA A 175 -2.12 -5.81 16.91
CA ALA A 175 -2.72 -6.48 18.06
C ALA A 175 -3.76 -7.55 17.69
N THR A 176 -4.08 -7.75 16.40
CA THR A 176 -5.05 -8.73 15.91
C THR A 176 -4.91 -10.12 16.53
N PRO A 177 -3.69 -10.72 16.65
CA PRO A 177 -3.55 -12.05 17.25
C PRO A 177 -4.00 -12.13 18.70
N TRP A 178 -3.89 -11.05 19.45
CA TRP A 178 -4.30 -10.98 20.87
C TRP A 178 -5.79 -10.60 21.00
N ILE A 179 -6.25 -9.63 20.23
CA ILE A 179 -7.64 -9.14 20.25
C ILE A 179 -8.60 -10.28 19.84
N PHE A 180 -8.28 -11.00 18.78
CA PHE A 180 -9.17 -12.02 18.21
C PHE A 180 -8.88 -13.44 18.68
N ARG A 181 -7.99 -13.62 19.67
CA ARG A 181 -7.59 -14.94 20.19
C ARG A 181 -8.77 -15.84 20.56
N ASN A 182 -9.79 -15.27 21.19
CA ASN A 182 -10.96 -16.01 21.67
C ASN A 182 -12.23 -15.71 20.88
N THR A 183 -12.10 -15.06 19.73
CA THR A 183 -13.24 -14.66 18.90
C THR A 183 -13.75 -15.85 18.10
N ASN A 184 -15.06 -16.04 18.10
CA ASN A 184 -15.67 -17.12 17.34
C ASN A 184 -15.54 -16.89 15.81
N ARG A 185 -15.58 -17.98 15.05
CA ARG A 185 -15.46 -17.97 13.59
C ARG A 185 -16.52 -17.11 12.90
N LYS A 186 -17.77 -17.12 13.42
CA LYS A 186 -18.86 -16.32 12.82
C LYS A 186 -18.56 -14.84 12.87
N THR A 187 -18.08 -14.34 14.01
CA THR A 187 -17.72 -12.94 14.18
C THR A 187 -16.56 -12.55 13.26
N LEU A 188 -15.52 -13.40 13.15
CA LEU A 188 -14.40 -13.14 12.21
C LEU A 188 -14.88 -13.11 10.77
N THR A 189 -15.75 -14.03 10.39
CA THR A 189 -16.33 -14.04 9.03
C THR A 189 -17.16 -12.79 8.76
N LEU A 190 -17.98 -12.35 9.72
CA LEU A 190 -18.78 -11.13 9.57
C LEU A 190 -17.89 -9.89 9.44
N LEU A 191 -16.82 -9.79 10.24
CA LEU A 191 -15.85 -8.70 10.13
C LEU A 191 -15.14 -8.71 8.76
N ALA A 192 -14.75 -9.88 8.28
CA ALA A 192 -14.13 -10.01 6.96
C ALA A 192 -15.09 -9.62 5.83
N ILE A 193 -16.36 -10.03 5.91
CA ILE A 193 -17.39 -9.63 4.95
C ILE A 193 -17.62 -8.12 5.01
N ALA A 194 -17.74 -7.53 6.18
CA ALA A 194 -17.92 -6.08 6.34
C ALA A 194 -16.75 -5.29 5.75
N ALA A 195 -15.52 -5.74 6.01
CA ALA A 195 -14.32 -5.14 5.41
C ALA A 195 -14.32 -5.29 3.88
N GLY A 196 -14.71 -6.46 3.36
CA GLY A 196 -14.84 -6.69 1.92
C GLY A 196 -15.89 -5.80 1.27
N ILE A 197 -17.06 -5.65 1.88
CA ILE A 197 -18.11 -4.74 1.41
C ILE A 197 -17.59 -3.29 1.41
N TYR A 198 -16.93 -2.85 2.48
CA TYR A 198 -16.33 -1.52 2.54
C TYR A 198 -15.34 -1.29 1.38
N LEU A 199 -14.41 -2.22 1.14
CA LEU A 199 -13.45 -2.13 0.05
C LEU A 199 -14.14 -2.00 -1.31
N VAL A 200 -15.14 -2.84 -1.57
CA VAL A 200 -15.91 -2.80 -2.83
C VAL A 200 -16.67 -1.48 -2.97
N VAL A 201 -17.41 -1.08 -1.94
CA VAL A 201 -18.21 0.16 -1.97
C VAL A 201 -17.31 1.38 -2.18
N MET A 202 -16.22 1.51 -1.43
CA MET A 202 -15.32 2.66 -1.56
C MET A 202 -14.53 2.66 -2.87
N THR A 203 -14.21 1.49 -3.43
CA THR A 203 -13.53 1.40 -4.72
C THR A 203 -14.44 1.84 -5.89
N PHE A 204 -15.69 1.42 -5.89
CA PHE A 204 -16.60 1.68 -7.02
C PHE A 204 -17.47 2.93 -6.83
N PHE A 205 -17.81 3.29 -5.61
CA PHE A 205 -18.72 4.38 -5.30
C PHE A 205 -18.10 5.50 -4.46
N GLY A 206 -16.83 5.40 -4.13
CA GLY A 206 -16.14 6.37 -3.27
C GLY A 206 -16.19 7.80 -3.81
N GLU A 207 -16.09 7.99 -5.12
CA GLU A 207 -16.22 9.30 -5.78
C GLU A 207 -17.63 9.89 -5.60
N ASN A 208 -18.66 9.10 -5.82
CA ASN A 208 -20.05 9.52 -5.64
C ASN A 208 -20.33 9.91 -4.18
N ILE A 209 -19.80 9.10 -3.25
CA ILE A 209 -19.91 9.37 -1.81
C ILE A 209 -19.19 10.68 -1.48
N TYR A 210 -17.99 10.87 -2.00
CA TYR A 210 -17.22 12.10 -1.79
C TYR A 210 -18.00 13.35 -2.25
N HIS A 211 -18.57 13.33 -3.45
CA HIS A 211 -19.39 14.44 -3.98
C HIS A 211 -20.66 14.68 -3.18
N LEU A 212 -21.23 13.66 -2.58
CA LEU A 212 -22.44 13.78 -1.76
C LEU A 212 -22.18 14.53 -0.44
N PHE A 213 -20.95 14.43 0.10
CA PHE A 213 -20.56 15.09 1.35
C PHE A 213 -19.87 16.44 1.15
N LYS A 214 -19.27 16.70 0.00
CA LYS A 214 -18.53 17.94 -0.30
C LYS A 214 -19.25 18.89 -1.29
N GLY A 215 -20.28 18.38 -2.00
CA GLY A 215 -21.10 19.17 -2.91
C GLY A 215 -22.11 19.97 -2.19
#